data_f18d2618903c8b551696b80c1db5909a
#
_entry.id   f18d2618903c8b551696b80c1db5909a
#
_cell.length_a   1.000
_cell.length_b   1.000
_cell.length_c   1.000
_cell.angle_alpha   90.00
_cell.angle_beta   90.00
_cell.angle_gamma   90.00
#
_symmetry.space_group_name_H-M   'P 1'
#
loop_
_entity.id
_entity.type
_entity.pdbx_description
1 polymer ?
#
loop_
_entity_poly.entity_id
_entity_poly.type
_entity_poly.pdbx_seq_one_letter_code
_entity_poly.pdbx_strand_id
1 'polypeptide(L)'
;MTKTVLVADDSASMRLSVRMLLEGRHTELLVCEAVDGIDAIRKAKTSQPDLILLDLAMPRLSGAEAAYVLKNDMPETPVILFTMTDLNIGSMCAAIDIDFISKADGTSKLLERVDALLAPTSVS
;
A
#
# COMPACT_ATOMS: atom_id res chain seq x y z
N MET A 1 12.35 -3.81 -15.60
CA MET A 1 12.80 -3.08 -14.41
C MET A 1 12.07 -3.57 -13.18
N THR A 2 12.79 -3.75 -12.10
CA THR A 2 12.23 -4.20 -10.85
C THR A 2 11.38 -3.08 -10.22
N LYS A 3 10.16 -3.42 -9.84
CA LYS A 3 9.29 -2.53 -9.08
C LYS A 3 9.34 -2.89 -7.60
N THR A 4 9.15 -1.91 -6.75
CA THR A 4 9.15 -2.11 -5.30
C THR A 4 7.80 -1.74 -4.73
N VAL A 5 7.23 -2.63 -3.92
CA VAL A 5 5.98 -2.37 -3.19
C VAL A 5 6.28 -2.46 -1.70
N LEU A 6 5.84 -1.46 -0.97
CA LEU A 6 5.92 -1.46 0.49
C LEU A 6 4.57 -1.90 1.04
N VAL A 7 4.57 -2.94 1.87
CA VAL A 7 3.37 -3.47 2.52
C VAL A 7 3.48 -3.23 4.02
N ALA A 8 2.61 -2.39 4.56
CA ALA A 8 2.59 -2.06 5.97
C ALA A 8 1.33 -2.61 6.63
N ASP A 9 1.51 -3.51 7.58
CA ASP A 9 0.42 -4.15 8.32
C ASP A 9 1.04 -4.72 9.60
N ASP A 10 0.38 -4.60 10.73
CA ASP A 10 0.89 -5.14 11.97
C ASP A 10 0.75 -6.67 12.06
N SER A 11 -0.03 -7.27 11.18
CA SER A 11 -0.19 -8.73 11.11
C SER A 11 0.85 -9.34 10.19
N ALA A 12 1.75 -10.14 10.76
CA ALA A 12 2.78 -10.82 9.98
C ALA A 12 2.16 -11.79 8.95
N SER A 13 1.07 -12.46 9.32
CA SER A 13 0.41 -13.39 8.40
C SER A 13 -0.24 -12.65 7.24
N MET A 14 -0.79 -11.47 7.47
CA MET A 14 -1.37 -10.67 6.39
C MET A 14 -0.29 -10.16 5.46
N ARG A 15 0.83 -9.67 6.00
CA ARG A 15 1.95 -9.24 5.17
C ARG A 15 2.45 -10.37 4.28
N LEU A 16 2.59 -11.56 4.87
CA LEU A 16 3.03 -12.74 4.11
C LEU A 16 2.03 -13.09 3.00
N SER A 17 0.74 -13.09 3.30
CA SER A 17 -0.29 -13.40 2.32
C SER A 17 -0.27 -12.42 1.15
N VAL A 18 -0.20 -11.14 1.42
CA VAL A 18 -0.14 -10.11 0.38
C VAL A 18 1.13 -10.25 -0.43
N ARG A 19 2.26 -10.47 0.24
CA ARG A 19 3.54 -10.65 -0.43
C ARG A 19 3.51 -11.83 -1.40
N MET A 20 2.98 -12.98 -0.96
CA MET A 20 2.89 -14.17 -1.81
C MET A 20 2.00 -13.93 -3.02
N LEU A 21 0.88 -13.24 -2.83
CA LEU A 21 -0.02 -12.91 -3.93
C LEU A 21 0.65 -12.00 -4.96
N LEU A 22 1.35 -10.98 -4.49
CA LEU A 22 2.02 -10.04 -5.37
C LEU A 22 3.20 -10.66 -6.09
N GLU A 23 4.03 -11.41 -5.39
CA GLU A 23 5.19 -12.07 -5.98
C GLU A 23 4.79 -13.16 -6.97
N GLY A 24 3.69 -13.85 -6.72
CA GLY A 24 3.16 -14.84 -7.64
C GLY A 24 2.63 -14.25 -8.93
N ARG A 25 2.23 -12.97 -8.91
CA ARG A 25 1.65 -12.30 -10.05
C ARG A 25 2.66 -11.46 -10.83
N HIS A 26 3.69 -10.99 -10.17
CA HIS A 26 4.71 -10.12 -10.77
C HIS A 26 6.09 -10.66 -10.49
N THR A 27 6.77 -11.16 -11.52
CA THR A 27 8.05 -11.84 -11.36
C THR A 27 9.21 -10.92 -11.01
N GLU A 28 9.10 -9.65 -11.33
CA GLU A 28 10.15 -8.68 -11.06
C GLU A 28 9.74 -7.67 -10.00
N LEU A 29 9.15 -8.16 -8.92
CA LEU A 29 8.66 -7.33 -7.84
C LEU A 29 9.44 -7.58 -6.57
N LEU A 30 9.91 -6.49 -5.95
CA LEU A 30 10.45 -6.53 -4.60
C LEU A 30 9.38 -6.07 -3.63
N VAL A 31 9.15 -6.85 -2.59
CA VAL A 31 8.20 -6.48 -1.55
C VAL A 31 8.97 -6.17 -0.27
N CYS A 32 8.81 -4.95 0.22
CA CYS A 32 9.32 -4.52 1.52
C CYS A 32 8.17 -4.56 2.51
N GLU A 33 8.45 -4.90 3.75
CA GLU A 33 7.42 -5.00 4.78
C GLU A 33 7.67 -4.02 5.90
N ALA A 34 6.60 -3.43 6.42
CA ALA A 34 6.64 -2.55 7.59
C ALA A 34 5.58 -3.02 8.59
N VAL A 35 5.86 -2.83 9.87
CA VAL A 35 5.02 -3.37 10.95
C VAL A 35 4.07 -2.33 11.56
N ASP A 36 4.29 -1.06 11.28
CA ASP A 36 3.45 0.05 11.76
C ASP A 36 3.66 1.29 10.89
N GLY A 37 2.94 2.36 11.23
CA GLY A 37 2.98 3.58 10.43
C GLY A 37 4.33 4.28 10.46
N ILE A 38 5.02 4.26 11.59
CA ILE A 38 6.35 4.88 11.70
C ILE A 38 7.36 4.12 10.86
N ASP A 39 7.33 2.79 10.96
CA ASP A 39 8.20 1.92 10.17
C ASP A 39 7.92 2.08 8.67
N ALA A 40 6.63 2.23 8.31
CA ALA A 40 6.24 2.45 6.92
C ALA A 40 6.84 3.73 6.35
N ILE A 41 6.76 4.83 7.10
CA ILE A 41 7.33 6.11 6.66
C ILE A 41 8.85 6.00 6.49
N ARG A 42 9.51 5.41 7.47
CA ARG A 42 10.97 5.23 7.42
C ARG A 42 11.39 4.40 6.22
N LYS A 43 10.74 3.27 6.01
CA LYS A 43 11.08 2.36 4.92
C LYS A 43 10.72 2.93 3.55
N ALA A 44 9.64 3.69 3.46
CA ALA A 44 9.28 4.36 2.21
C ALA A 44 10.37 5.35 1.79
N LYS A 45 10.90 6.12 2.73
CA LYS A 45 11.97 7.07 2.44
C LYS A 45 13.25 6.38 1.98
N THR A 46 13.56 5.22 2.56
CA THR A 46 14.76 4.47 2.24
C THR A 46 14.63 3.71 0.91
N SER A 47 13.51 3.02 0.71
CA SER A 47 13.35 2.13 -0.45
C SER A 47 12.77 2.82 -1.68
N GLN A 48 12.15 3.98 -1.52
CA GLN A 48 11.51 4.72 -2.62
C GLN A 48 10.59 3.80 -3.43
N PRO A 49 9.53 3.25 -2.81
CA PRO A 49 8.70 2.26 -3.48
C PRO A 49 7.88 2.87 -4.61
N ASP A 50 7.45 2.01 -5.52
CA ASP A 50 6.57 2.39 -6.63
C ASP A 50 5.10 2.37 -6.21
N LEU A 51 4.80 1.70 -5.10
CA LEU A 51 3.45 1.58 -4.57
C LEU A 51 3.53 1.29 -3.08
N ILE A 52 2.62 1.86 -2.30
CA ILE A 52 2.54 1.64 -0.85
C ILE A 52 1.16 1.11 -0.51
N LEU A 53 1.13 -0.04 0.17
CA LEU A 53 -0.10 -0.63 0.71
C LEU A 53 -0.07 -0.47 2.23
N LEU A 54 -1.08 0.16 2.80
CA LEU A 54 -1.15 0.43 4.23
C LEU A 54 -2.43 -0.15 4.84
N ASP A 55 -2.30 -0.83 5.97
CA ASP A 55 -3.44 -1.13 6.82
C ASP A 55 -3.77 0.12 7.64
N LEU A 56 -5.05 0.40 7.84
CA LEU A 56 -5.49 1.56 8.62
C LEU A 56 -5.18 1.36 10.11
N ALA A 57 -5.45 0.17 10.63
CA ALA A 57 -5.33 -0.13 12.07
C ALA A 57 -3.94 -0.66 12.39
N MET A 58 -3.01 0.23 12.66
CA MET A 58 -1.66 -0.13 13.07
C MET A 58 -1.30 0.58 14.36
N PRO A 59 -0.43 -0.02 15.21
CA PRO A 59 0.01 0.63 16.44
C PRO A 59 0.94 1.81 16.15
N ARG A 60 1.10 2.66 17.11
CA ARG A 60 1.95 3.86 17.15
C ARG A 60 1.51 4.95 16.18
N LEU A 61 1.40 4.67 14.90
CA LEU A 61 0.90 5.61 13.93
C LEU A 61 -0.04 4.86 12.98
N SER A 62 -1.28 5.32 12.87
CA SER A 62 -2.28 4.66 12.04
C SER A 62 -1.95 4.76 10.56
N GLY A 63 -2.60 3.90 9.76
CA GLY A 63 -2.45 3.96 8.31
C GLY A 63 -2.91 5.29 7.73
N ALA A 64 -3.96 5.89 8.29
CA ALA A 64 -4.46 7.18 7.84
C ALA A 64 -3.42 8.29 8.05
N GLU A 65 -2.81 8.31 9.24
CA GLU A 65 -1.77 9.29 9.55
C GLU A 65 -0.53 9.08 8.69
N ALA A 66 -0.12 7.81 8.53
CA ALA A 66 1.01 7.47 7.67
C ALA A 66 0.75 7.86 6.23
N ALA A 67 -0.47 7.61 5.72
CA ALA A 67 -0.84 7.97 4.35
C ALA A 67 -0.74 9.47 4.12
N TYR A 68 -1.20 10.27 5.09
CA TYR A 68 -1.11 11.72 5.00
C TYR A 68 0.34 12.17 4.88
N VAL A 69 1.22 11.66 5.75
CA VAL A 69 2.64 12.00 5.72
C VAL A 69 3.28 11.57 4.41
N LEU A 70 3.00 10.36 3.96
CA LEU A 70 3.59 9.82 2.75
C LEU A 70 3.13 10.57 1.50
N LYS A 71 1.87 10.95 1.41
CA LYS A 71 1.39 11.73 0.28
C LYS A 71 1.98 13.14 0.27
N ASN A 72 2.26 13.68 1.44
CA ASN A 72 2.93 14.98 1.53
C ASN A 72 4.40 14.90 1.11
N ASP A 73 5.11 13.84 1.55
CA ASP A 73 6.54 13.66 1.28
C ASP A 73 6.80 13.07 -0.11
N MET A 74 5.90 12.22 -0.58
CA MET A 74 6.06 11.47 -1.83
C MET A 74 4.76 11.56 -2.65
N PRO A 75 4.39 12.76 -3.14
CA PRO A 75 3.07 12.98 -3.73
C PRO A 75 2.80 12.16 -4.99
N GLU A 76 3.83 11.68 -5.68
CA GLU A 76 3.65 10.91 -6.90
C GLU A 76 3.59 9.41 -6.65
N THR A 77 3.86 8.97 -5.43
CA THR A 77 3.80 7.54 -5.11
C THR A 77 2.36 7.16 -4.76
N PRO A 78 1.76 6.22 -5.48
CA PRO A 78 0.40 5.78 -5.16
C PRO A 78 0.35 5.07 -3.82
N VAL A 79 -0.69 5.36 -3.04
CA VAL A 79 -0.93 4.76 -1.73
C VAL A 79 -2.32 4.14 -1.74
N ILE A 80 -2.41 2.89 -1.31
CA ILE A 80 -3.67 2.18 -1.15
C ILE A 80 -3.83 1.84 0.34
N LEU A 81 -4.95 2.24 0.93
CA LEU A 81 -5.34 1.74 2.24
C LEU A 81 -6.09 0.43 2.03
N PHE A 82 -5.53 -0.66 2.51
CA PHE A 82 -6.10 -2.00 2.40
C PHE A 82 -6.37 -2.51 3.82
N THR A 83 -7.64 -2.47 4.24
CA THR A 83 -7.97 -2.66 5.65
C THR A 83 -9.32 -3.36 5.83
N MET A 84 -9.46 -4.04 6.97
CA MET A 84 -10.74 -4.62 7.41
C MET A 84 -11.66 -3.59 8.04
N THR A 85 -11.12 -2.44 8.39
CA THR A 85 -11.89 -1.40 9.08
C THR A 85 -12.98 -0.84 8.16
N ASP A 86 -14.22 -0.88 8.65
CA ASP A 86 -15.37 -0.42 7.90
C ASP A 86 -15.75 1.00 8.31
N LEU A 87 -14.75 1.87 8.40
CA LEU A 87 -14.97 3.28 8.71
C LEU A 87 -15.23 4.06 7.43
N ASN A 88 -16.05 5.09 7.56
CA ASN A 88 -16.34 5.97 6.44
C ASN A 88 -15.18 6.96 6.24
N ILE A 89 -14.13 6.48 5.61
CA ILE A 89 -12.93 7.29 5.35
C ILE A 89 -12.80 7.71 3.89
N GLY A 90 -13.85 7.47 3.10
CA GLY A 90 -13.82 7.78 1.67
C GLY A 90 -13.53 9.25 1.39
N SER A 91 -14.12 10.15 2.17
CA SER A 91 -13.88 11.59 2.00
C SER A 91 -12.41 11.95 2.27
N MET A 92 -11.82 11.36 3.31
CA MET A 92 -10.42 11.59 3.62
C MET A 92 -9.52 11.06 2.51
N CYS A 93 -9.80 9.86 2.02
CA CYS A 93 -9.03 9.26 0.94
C CYS A 93 -9.08 10.12 -0.32
N ALA A 94 -10.27 10.62 -0.67
CA ALA A 94 -10.43 11.51 -1.82
C ALA A 94 -9.65 12.82 -1.62
N ALA A 95 -9.68 13.37 -0.40
CA ALA A 95 -9.03 14.65 -0.11
C ALA A 95 -7.50 14.58 -0.23
N ILE A 96 -6.90 13.44 0.06
CA ILE A 96 -5.45 13.27 -0.03
C ILE A 96 -5.01 12.36 -1.18
N ASP A 97 -5.92 12.06 -2.08
CA ASP A 97 -5.66 11.30 -3.31
C ASP A 97 -5.03 9.93 -3.03
N ILE A 98 -5.70 9.14 -2.21
CA ILE A 98 -5.31 7.75 -1.96
C ILE A 98 -6.49 6.83 -2.26
N ASP A 99 -6.19 5.59 -2.62
CA ASP A 99 -7.21 4.57 -2.84
C ASP A 99 -7.56 3.88 -1.54
N PHE A 100 -8.79 3.42 -1.44
CA PHE A 100 -9.25 2.61 -0.31
C PHE A 100 -9.83 1.31 -0.86
N ILE A 101 -9.35 0.19 -0.32
CA ILE A 101 -9.87 -1.13 -0.68
C ILE A 101 -10.14 -1.89 0.62
N SER A 102 -11.34 -2.41 0.77
CA SER A 102 -11.71 -3.19 1.95
C SER A 102 -11.19 -4.63 1.81
N LYS A 103 -10.56 -5.13 2.86
CA LYS A 103 -10.17 -6.55 2.93
C LYS A 103 -11.39 -7.48 2.87
N ALA A 104 -12.55 -6.99 3.28
CA ALA A 104 -13.79 -7.76 3.23
C ALA A 104 -14.21 -8.09 1.79
N ASP A 105 -13.78 -7.31 0.81
CA ASP A 105 -14.06 -7.55 -0.60
C ASP A 105 -13.14 -8.59 -1.24
N GLY A 106 -12.23 -9.15 -0.44
CA GLY A 106 -11.25 -10.11 -0.93
C GLY A 106 -10.05 -9.46 -1.60
N THR A 107 -9.20 -10.27 -2.22
CA THR A 107 -7.95 -9.80 -2.79
C THR A 107 -8.05 -9.43 -4.26
N SER A 108 -9.15 -9.76 -4.93
CA SER A 108 -9.30 -9.52 -6.37
C SER A 108 -9.19 -8.04 -6.72
N LYS A 109 -9.89 -7.19 -5.97
CA LYS A 109 -9.84 -5.75 -6.22
C LYS A 109 -8.45 -5.18 -5.97
N LEU A 110 -7.78 -5.68 -4.93
CA LEU A 110 -6.42 -5.26 -4.63
C LEU A 110 -5.48 -5.61 -5.78
N LEU A 111 -5.55 -6.84 -6.26
CA LEU A 111 -4.68 -7.29 -7.35
C LEU A 111 -4.95 -6.52 -8.64
N GLU A 112 -6.21 -6.26 -8.97
CA GLU A 112 -6.56 -5.45 -10.14
C GLU A 112 -5.96 -4.05 -10.05
N ARG A 113 -6.07 -3.44 -8.88
CA ARG A 113 -5.55 -2.08 -8.68
C ARG A 113 -4.03 -2.04 -8.72
N VAL A 114 -3.39 -3.03 -8.08
CA VAL A 114 -1.94 -3.16 -8.11
C VAL A 114 -1.44 -3.36 -9.54
N ASP A 115 -2.09 -4.24 -10.30
CA ASP A 115 -1.74 -4.48 -11.70
C ASP A 115 -1.82 -3.19 -12.51
N ALA A 116 -2.88 -2.42 -12.31
CA ALA A 116 -3.06 -1.16 -13.03
C ALA A 116 -1.98 -0.13 -12.68
N LEU A 117 -1.63 -0.03 -11.40
CA LEU A 117 -0.64 0.96 -10.94
C LEU A 117 0.80 0.57 -11.27
N LEU A 118 1.09 -0.72 -11.35
CA LEU A 118 2.42 -1.21 -11.68
C LEU A 118 2.61 -1.49 -13.17
N ALA A 119 1.55 -1.37 -13.96
CA ALA A 119 1.64 -1.59 -15.39
C ALA A 119 2.67 -0.63 -15.99
N PRO A 120 3.51 -1.10 -16.93
CA PRO A 120 4.44 -0.19 -17.58
C PRO A 120 3.66 0.93 -18.24
N THR A 121 4.13 2.15 -18.08
CA THR A 121 3.53 3.29 -18.75
C THR A 121 3.70 3.03 -20.24
N SER A 122 2.62 2.71 -20.88
CA SER A 122 2.66 2.46 -22.32
C SER A 122 2.88 3.78 -23.02
N VAL A 123 4.06 3.98 -23.49
CA VAL A 123 4.32 5.07 -24.41
C VAL A 123 4.15 4.49 -25.79
N SER A 124 2.99 4.51 -26.19
CA SER A 124 2.80 4.13 -27.59
C SER A 124 2.81 5.36 -28.44
#